data_96151154b1dae60021d45df804110896
#
_entry.id   96151154b1dae60021d45df804110896
#
_cell.length_a   1.000
_cell.length_b   1.000
_cell.length_c   1.000
_cell.angle_alpha   90.00
_cell.angle_beta   90.00
_cell.angle_gamma   90.00
#
_symmetry.space_group_name_H-M   'P 1'
#
loop_
_entity.id
_entity.type
_entity.pdbx_description
1 polymer ?
#
loop_
_entity_poly.entity_id
_entity_poly.type
_entity_poly.pdbx_seq_one_letter_code
_entity_poly.pdbx_strand_id
1 'polypeptide(L)'
;MGKEHKASIDGDQWAHCVRERGWLWDVAAGEASGAPVTLVLAHGAGAPMDSSFMNDMAARLAGHGVNVLRFEFAYMAQRRVDGVKRPPNPAPKLLEAWREVHAEVRRHVAGKLAIGGKSMGGRMASLVADELGADGLVCLGYPFYAVGKPEKPRVEHLAGLKTPTLIVQGERDALGNRAAVQSYDLSESIEVMWLAAGDHDLKPLKASGFSHEQHLEAAAVQVAEFLRTC
;
A
#
# COMPACT_ATOMS: atom_id res chain seq x y z
N MET A 1 23.53 -28.82 -15.88
CA MET A 1 24.02 -27.52 -15.43
C MET A 1 23.37 -26.45 -16.30
N GLY A 2 22.14 -26.03 -15.95
CA GLY A 2 21.43 -24.94 -16.61
C GLY A 2 21.85 -23.61 -15.99
N LYS A 3 22.47 -22.76 -16.80
CA LYS A 3 22.70 -21.36 -16.41
C LYS A 3 21.35 -20.64 -16.44
N GLU A 4 20.79 -20.36 -15.27
CA GLU A 4 19.71 -19.39 -15.16
C GLU A 4 20.25 -18.04 -15.64
N HIS A 5 19.79 -17.60 -16.79
CA HIS A 5 19.96 -16.23 -17.24
C HIS A 5 19.16 -15.34 -16.28
N LYS A 6 19.86 -14.70 -15.33
CA LYS A 6 19.32 -13.50 -14.68
C LYS A 6 19.12 -12.47 -15.80
N ALA A 7 17.85 -12.32 -16.24
CA ALA A 7 17.48 -11.22 -17.11
C ALA A 7 17.87 -9.93 -16.41
N SER A 8 18.84 -9.20 -16.92
CA SER A 8 19.07 -7.83 -16.52
C SER A 8 17.80 -7.06 -16.93
N ILE A 9 17.19 -6.39 -15.97
CA ILE A 9 16.02 -5.55 -16.23
C ILE A 9 16.46 -4.52 -17.25
N ASP A 10 15.80 -4.53 -18.43
CA ASP A 10 15.98 -3.47 -19.42
C ASP A 10 15.28 -2.20 -18.86
N GLY A 11 16.09 -1.30 -18.31
CA GLY A 11 15.59 -0.06 -17.70
C GLY A 11 14.78 0.80 -18.64
N ASP A 12 15.08 0.74 -19.94
CA ASP A 12 14.34 1.49 -20.97
C ASP A 12 12.96 0.88 -21.21
N GLN A 13 12.85 -0.45 -21.21
CA GLN A 13 11.58 -1.16 -21.36
C GLN A 13 10.67 -0.91 -20.16
N TRP A 14 11.22 -0.93 -18.93
CA TRP A 14 10.46 -0.62 -17.73
C TRP A 14 9.97 0.83 -17.73
N ALA A 15 10.84 1.80 -18.02
CA ALA A 15 10.46 3.20 -18.09
C ALA A 15 9.39 3.47 -19.17
N HIS A 16 9.43 2.74 -20.28
CA HIS A 16 8.40 2.81 -21.32
C HIS A 16 7.07 2.27 -20.80
N CYS A 17 7.06 1.09 -20.17
CA CYS A 17 5.85 0.48 -19.58
C CYS A 17 5.19 1.42 -18.56
N VAL A 18 5.96 2.00 -17.63
CA VAL A 18 5.46 2.94 -16.62
C VAL A 18 4.78 4.15 -17.28
N ARG A 19 5.39 4.73 -18.32
CA ARG A 19 4.81 5.87 -19.04
C ARG A 19 3.53 5.50 -19.79
N GLU A 20 3.51 4.41 -20.54
CA GLU A 20 2.33 3.98 -21.31
C GLU A 20 1.12 3.66 -20.43
N ARG A 21 1.39 3.07 -19.26
CA ARG A 21 0.37 2.75 -18.26
C ARG A 21 -0.09 3.97 -17.44
N GLY A 22 0.60 5.11 -17.57
CA GLY A 22 0.34 6.31 -16.77
C GLY A 22 0.62 6.09 -15.27
N TRP A 23 1.54 5.19 -14.94
CA TRP A 23 1.97 4.91 -13.57
C TRP A 23 3.00 5.93 -13.10
N LEU A 24 3.20 6.00 -11.78
CA LEU A 24 4.29 6.77 -11.17
C LEU A 24 5.31 5.80 -10.57
N TRP A 25 6.57 6.08 -10.81
CA TRP A 25 7.69 5.28 -10.32
C TRP A 25 8.65 6.14 -9.53
N ASP A 26 8.73 5.89 -8.23
CA ASP A 26 9.64 6.54 -7.30
C ASP A 26 10.80 5.56 -7.01
N VAL A 27 11.98 5.90 -7.47
CA VAL A 27 13.17 5.06 -7.35
C VAL A 27 13.77 5.19 -5.96
N ALA A 28 14.14 4.07 -5.37
CA ALA A 28 14.85 4.02 -4.09
C ALA A 28 16.14 4.85 -4.12
N ALA A 29 16.34 5.68 -3.11
CA ALA A 29 17.56 6.46 -2.95
C ALA A 29 18.71 5.58 -2.40
N GLY A 30 19.92 5.79 -2.93
CA GLY A 30 21.14 5.11 -2.47
C GLY A 30 21.35 3.72 -3.08
N GLU A 31 22.53 3.16 -2.84
CA GLU A 31 22.84 1.78 -3.19
C GLU A 31 22.23 0.85 -2.11
N ALA A 32 21.27 0.04 -2.50
CA ALA A 32 20.67 -0.94 -1.60
C ALA A 32 21.72 -2.00 -1.21
N SER A 33 22.07 -2.09 0.06
CA SER A 33 22.85 -3.20 0.62
C SER A 33 21.96 -4.44 0.77
N GLY A 34 21.47 -5.01 -0.33
CA GLY A 34 20.57 -6.17 -0.29
C GLY A 34 19.75 -6.34 -1.57
N ALA A 35 18.84 -7.32 -1.55
CA ALA A 35 17.90 -7.50 -2.66
C ALA A 35 16.99 -6.28 -2.79
N PRO A 36 16.74 -5.79 -4.03
CA PRO A 36 15.82 -4.68 -4.23
C PRO A 36 14.43 -4.99 -3.67
N VAL A 37 13.81 -3.99 -3.06
CA VAL A 37 12.43 -4.08 -2.57
C VAL A 37 11.57 -3.12 -3.38
N THR A 38 10.48 -3.62 -3.94
CA THR A 38 9.49 -2.83 -4.65
C THR A 38 8.14 -2.94 -3.96
N LEU A 39 7.52 -1.81 -3.66
CA LEU A 39 6.15 -1.73 -3.16
C LEU A 39 5.23 -1.17 -4.26
N VAL A 40 4.23 -1.94 -4.66
CA VAL A 40 3.11 -1.43 -5.48
C VAL A 40 2.08 -0.82 -4.54
N LEU A 41 1.79 0.46 -4.69
CA LEU A 41 0.98 1.23 -3.77
C LEU A 41 -0.28 1.80 -4.45
N ALA A 42 -1.46 1.32 -4.07
CA ALA A 42 -2.75 1.82 -4.57
C ALA A 42 -3.32 2.95 -3.71
N HIS A 43 -4.01 3.85 -4.37
CA HIS A 43 -4.68 5.00 -3.74
C HIS A 43 -5.98 4.62 -2.99
N GLY A 44 -6.46 5.52 -2.14
CA GLY A 44 -7.75 5.41 -1.45
C GLY A 44 -8.95 5.72 -2.36
N ALA A 45 -10.18 5.54 -1.83
CA ALA A 45 -11.40 5.69 -2.62
C ALA A 45 -11.62 7.11 -3.16
N GLY A 46 -11.19 8.14 -2.43
CA GLY A 46 -11.53 9.55 -2.72
C GLY A 46 -10.41 10.38 -3.36
N ALA A 47 -9.16 9.92 -3.31
CA ALA A 47 -7.99 10.68 -3.72
C ALA A 47 -7.13 9.89 -4.71
N PRO A 48 -6.52 10.58 -5.71
CA PRO A 48 -5.71 9.94 -6.75
C PRO A 48 -4.33 9.48 -6.24
N MET A 49 -3.61 8.74 -7.08
CA MET A 49 -2.28 8.20 -6.77
C MET A 49 -1.20 9.28 -6.54
N ASP A 50 -1.45 10.52 -6.93
CA ASP A 50 -0.59 11.70 -6.77
C ASP A 50 -1.13 12.72 -5.78
N SER A 51 -2.08 12.31 -4.92
CA SER A 51 -2.50 13.15 -3.78
C SER A 51 -1.31 13.45 -2.85
N SER A 52 -1.40 14.53 -2.07
CA SER A 52 -0.32 14.92 -1.16
C SER A 52 0.13 13.78 -0.25
N PHE A 53 -0.80 13.04 0.35
CA PHE A 53 -0.49 11.87 1.17
C PHE A 53 0.31 10.81 0.40
N MET A 54 -0.13 10.46 -0.82
CA MET A 54 0.53 9.45 -1.63
C MET A 54 1.91 9.89 -2.11
N ASN A 55 2.06 11.17 -2.48
CA ASN A 55 3.34 11.74 -2.87
C ASN A 55 4.33 11.76 -1.70
N ASP A 56 3.89 12.26 -0.53
CA ASP A 56 4.72 12.31 0.68
C ASP A 56 5.18 10.90 1.10
N MET A 57 4.27 9.95 1.14
CA MET A 57 4.60 8.58 1.54
C MET A 57 5.54 7.91 0.55
N ALA A 58 5.30 8.05 -0.76
CA ALA A 58 6.17 7.47 -1.79
C ALA A 58 7.59 8.06 -1.74
N ALA A 59 7.70 9.38 -1.59
CA ALA A 59 9.00 10.05 -1.48
C ALA A 59 9.79 9.61 -0.24
N ARG A 60 9.13 9.47 0.93
CA ARG A 60 9.76 8.99 2.16
C ARG A 60 10.22 7.54 2.01
N LEU A 61 9.37 6.66 1.49
CA LEU A 61 9.72 5.27 1.24
C LEU A 61 10.91 5.13 0.27
N ALA A 62 10.91 5.93 -0.80
CA ALA A 62 12.05 5.98 -1.72
C ALA A 62 13.33 6.47 -1.02
N GLY A 63 13.22 7.49 -0.15
CA GLY A 63 14.31 7.95 0.71
C GLY A 63 14.86 6.88 1.66
N HIS A 64 14.02 5.93 2.06
CA HIS A 64 14.38 4.77 2.87
C HIS A 64 14.73 3.50 2.06
N GLY A 65 15.00 3.64 0.77
CA GLY A 65 15.52 2.54 -0.06
C GLY A 65 14.47 1.54 -0.57
N VAL A 66 13.21 1.94 -0.65
CA VAL A 66 12.11 1.16 -1.23
C VAL A 66 11.68 1.78 -2.56
N ASN A 67 11.72 1.00 -3.64
CA ASN A 67 11.10 1.42 -4.90
C ASN A 67 9.58 1.44 -4.74
N VAL A 68 8.90 2.49 -5.21
CA VAL A 68 7.45 2.58 -5.10
C VAL A 68 6.83 2.77 -6.48
N LEU A 69 5.97 1.82 -6.87
CA LEU A 69 5.10 1.98 -8.02
C LEU A 69 3.72 2.42 -7.56
N ARG A 70 3.19 3.49 -8.12
CA ARG A 70 1.82 3.94 -7.87
C ARG A 70 0.98 3.84 -9.13
N PHE A 71 -0.23 3.30 -9.02
CA PHE A 71 -1.17 3.15 -10.12
C PHE A 71 -2.56 3.63 -9.74
N GLU A 72 -3.43 3.82 -10.72
CA GLU A 72 -4.83 4.18 -10.51
C GLU A 72 -5.79 3.10 -10.96
N PHE A 73 -6.82 2.88 -10.14
CA PHE A 73 -7.99 2.13 -10.58
C PHE A 73 -8.75 2.88 -11.66
N ALA A 74 -9.40 2.16 -12.57
CA ALA A 74 -10.03 2.70 -13.77
C ALA A 74 -10.98 3.88 -13.51
N TYR A 75 -11.76 3.86 -12.41
CA TYR A 75 -12.66 4.97 -12.07
C TYR A 75 -11.92 6.27 -11.76
N MET A 76 -10.71 6.18 -11.17
CA MET A 76 -9.91 7.35 -10.84
C MET A 76 -9.15 7.84 -12.07
N ALA A 77 -8.61 6.93 -12.89
CA ALA A 77 -8.00 7.28 -14.17
C ALA A 77 -9.01 7.99 -15.08
N GLN A 78 -10.26 7.52 -15.13
CA GLN A 78 -11.32 8.18 -15.90
C GLN A 78 -11.63 9.58 -15.35
N ARG A 79 -11.59 9.77 -14.03
CA ARG A 79 -11.77 11.09 -13.40
C ARG A 79 -10.69 12.10 -13.83
N ARG A 80 -9.46 11.65 -14.13
CA ARG A 80 -8.42 12.53 -14.68
C ARG A 80 -8.78 13.08 -16.05
N VAL A 81 -9.49 12.26 -16.86
CA VAL A 81 -9.84 12.63 -18.23
C VAL A 81 -11.00 13.63 -18.25
N ASP A 82 -12.04 13.41 -17.46
CA ASP A 82 -13.30 14.17 -17.56
C ASP A 82 -13.66 15.00 -16.32
N GLY A 83 -12.86 14.93 -15.24
CA GLY A 83 -13.09 15.66 -13.98
C GLY A 83 -14.28 15.16 -13.15
N VAL A 84 -15.04 14.18 -13.63
CA VAL A 84 -16.27 13.73 -12.97
C VAL A 84 -15.96 12.79 -11.80
N LYS A 85 -16.39 13.14 -10.61
CA LYS A 85 -16.30 12.27 -9.43
C LYS A 85 -17.21 11.05 -9.60
N ARG A 86 -16.64 9.88 -9.40
CA ARG A 86 -17.31 8.58 -9.46
C ARG A 86 -17.08 7.77 -8.19
N PRO A 87 -18.02 6.91 -7.79
CA PRO A 87 -17.74 5.90 -6.79
C PRO A 87 -16.66 4.92 -7.31
N PRO A 88 -15.94 4.25 -6.41
CA PRO A 88 -15.04 3.17 -6.80
C PRO A 88 -15.73 2.11 -7.67
N ASN A 89 -14.97 1.49 -8.56
CA ASN A 89 -15.46 0.32 -9.28
C ASN A 89 -15.88 -0.79 -8.30
N PRO A 90 -16.78 -1.70 -8.70
CA PRO A 90 -17.08 -2.90 -7.90
C PRO A 90 -15.82 -3.70 -7.57
N ALA A 91 -15.81 -4.34 -6.39
CA ALA A 91 -14.64 -5.06 -5.89
C ALA A 91 -14.00 -6.02 -6.92
N PRO A 92 -14.74 -6.84 -7.70
CA PRO A 92 -14.12 -7.70 -8.70
C PRO A 92 -13.21 -6.98 -9.69
N LYS A 93 -13.61 -5.78 -10.16
CA LYS A 93 -12.78 -4.97 -11.07
C LYS A 93 -11.53 -4.39 -10.39
N LEU A 94 -11.63 -4.05 -9.11
CA LEU A 94 -10.48 -3.56 -8.33
C LEU A 94 -9.47 -4.70 -8.09
N LEU A 95 -9.94 -5.91 -7.83
CA LEU A 95 -9.09 -7.09 -7.65
C LEU A 95 -8.44 -7.53 -8.96
N GLU A 96 -9.16 -7.45 -10.09
CA GLU A 96 -8.61 -7.70 -11.42
C GLU A 96 -7.47 -6.73 -11.72
N ALA A 97 -7.66 -5.43 -11.49
CA ALA A 97 -6.60 -4.43 -11.65
C ALA A 97 -5.35 -4.75 -10.81
N TRP A 98 -5.52 -5.25 -9.57
CA TRP A 98 -4.40 -5.70 -8.75
C TRP A 98 -3.64 -6.87 -9.38
N ARG A 99 -4.35 -7.88 -9.92
CA ARG A 99 -3.73 -9.02 -10.60
C ARG A 99 -2.93 -8.59 -11.83
N GLU A 100 -3.51 -7.72 -12.65
CA GLU A 100 -2.85 -7.19 -13.84
C GLU A 100 -1.59 -6.38 -13.50
N VAL A 101 -1.71 -5.45 -12.54
CA VAL A 101 -0.58 -4.60 -12.14
C VAL A 101 0.54 -5.45 -11.51
N HIS A 102 0.20 -6.35 -10.59
CA HIS A 102 1.20 -7.22 -9.96
C HIS A 102 1.93 -8.09 -11.00
N ALA A 103 1.19 -8.73 -11.90
CA ALA A 103 1.77 -9.58 -12.93
C ALA A 103 2.67 -8.79 -13.90
N GLU A 104 2.30 -7.56 -14.24
CA GLU A 104 3.12 -6.69 -15.09
C GLU A 104 4.40 -6.27 -14.37
N VAL A 105 4.29 -5.77 -13.14
CA VAL A 105 5.44 -5.32 -12.36
C VAL A 105 6.42 -6.47 -12.12
N ARG A 106 5.93 -7.67 -11.80
CA ARG A 106 6.79 -8.85 -11.53
C ARG A 106 7.64 -9.24 -12.75
N ARG A 107 7.24 -8.92 -13.96
CA ARG A 107 8.05 -9.15 -15.17
C ARG A 107 9.24 -8.21 -15.30
N HIS A 108 9.17 -7.05 -14.65
CA HIS A 108 10.14 -5.96 -14.80
C HIS A 108 10.99 -5.70 -13.57
N VAL A 109 10.61 -6.20 -12.40
CA VAL A 109 11.37 -5.95 -11.17
C VAL A 109 11.94 -7.24 -10.59
N ALA A 110 13.17 -7.16 -10.11
CA ALA A 110 13.83 -8.24 -9.38
C ALA A 110 13.63 -8.03 -7.87
N GLY A 111 13.94 -9.08 -7.09
CA GLY A 111 13.88 -9.04 -5.64
C GLY A 111 12.45 -9.14 -5.09
N LYS A 112 12.24 -8.55 -3.92
CA LYS A 112 10.96 -8.60 -3.22
C LYS A 112 9.93 -7.68 -3.87
N LEU A 113 8.71 -8.19 -4.06
CA LEU A 113 7.57 -7.44 -4.57
C LEU A 113 6.43 -7.47 -3.56
N ALA A 114 6.29 -6.40 -2.82
CA ALA A 114 5.19 -6.18 -1.91
C ALA A 114 4.05 -5.40 -2.58
N ILE A 115 2.86 -5.55 -2.05
CA ILE A 115 1.67 -4.79 -2.46
C ILE A 115 1.10 -4.01 -1.28
N GLY A 116 0.32 -2.99 -1.54
CA GLY A 116 -0.29 -2.24 -0.45
C GLY A 116 -1.10 -1.05 -0.91
N GLY A 117 -1.54 -0.23 0.03
CA GLY A 117 -2.29 0.97 -0.33
C GLY A 117 -2.87 1.72 0.83
N LYS A 118 -3.35 2.91 0.48
CA LYS A 118 -4.12 3.76 1.40
C LYS A 118 -5.57 3.27 1.45
N SER A 119 -6.09 3.05 2.66
CA SER A 119 -7.53 2.81 2.87
C SER A 119 -8.08 1.68 1.97
N MET A 120 -9.02 1.98 1.08
CA MET A 120 -9.57 1.04 0.11
C MET A 120 -8.50 0.30 -0.69
N GLY A 121 -7.43 0.99 -1.11
CA GLY A 121 -6.33 0.39 -1.86
C GLY A 121 -5.66 -0.74 -1.10
N GLY A 122 -5.33 -0.52 0.18
CA GLY A 122 -4.76 -1.54 1.07
C GLY A 122 -5.74 -2.68 1.34
N ARG A 123 -7.03 -2.37 1.56
CA ARG A 123 -8.05 -3.40 1.72
C ARG A 123 -8.22 -4.26 0.47
N MET A 124 -8.18 -3.70 -0.73
CA MET A 124 -8.25 -4.51 -1.96
C MET A 124 -6.99 -5.37 -2.14
N ALA A 125 -5.81 -4.82 -1.81
CA ALA A 125 -4.55 -5.58 -1.81
C ALA A 125 -4.62 -6.78 -0.86
N SER A 126 -5.16 -6.63 0.36
CA SER A 126 -5.25 -7.72 1.34
C SER A 126 -6.13 -8.90 0.89
N LEU A 127 -7.07 -8.66 -0.02
CA LEU A 127 -7.93 -9.71 -0.56
C LEU A 127 -7.26 -10.60 -1.62
N VAL A 128 -6.12 -10.17 -2.16
CA VAL A 128 -5.38 -10.89 -3.22
C VAL A 128 -3.92 -11.16 -2.86
N ALA A 129 -3.46 -10.74 -1.69
CA ALA A 129 -2.05 -10.85 -1.31
C ALA A 129 -1.54 -12.30 -1.34
N ASP A 130 -2.26 -13.20 -0.72
CA ASP A 130 -1.93 -14.64 -0.70
C ASP A 130 -2.02 -15.26 -2.10
N GLU A 131 -3.06 -14.91 -2.87
CA GLU A 131 -3.26 -15.39 -4.25
C GLU A 131 -2.09 -14.97 -5.16
N LEU A 132 -1.63 -13.73 -5.01
CA LEU A 132 -0.54 -13.17 -5.83
C LEU A 132 0.84 -13.65 -5.38
N GLY A 133 0.96 -14.30 -4.23
CA GLY A 133 2.24 -14.64 -3.65
C GLY A 133 3.10 -13.39 -3.39
N ALA A 134 2.47 -12.32 -2.92
CA ALA A 134 3.19 -11.10 -2.57
C ALA A 134 4.17 -11.36 -1.42
N ASP A 135 5.38 -10.78 -1.50
CA ASP A 135 6.39 -10.95 -0.46
C ASP A 135 6.03 -10.21 0.84
N GLY A 136 5.15 -9.21 0.75
CA GLY A 136 4.63 -8.47 1.91
C GLY A 136 3.40 -7.65 1.53
N LEU A 137 2.62 -7.26 2.55
CA LEU A 137 1.44 -6.41 2.41
C LEU A 137 1.55 -5.19 3.33
N VAL A 138 1.32 -4.00 2.80
CA VAL A 138 1.33 -2.75 3.57
C VAL A 138 -0.02 -2.04 3.46
N CYS A 139 -0.69 -1.80 4.59
CA CYS A 139 -1.94 -1.06 4.64
C CYS A 139 -1.78 0.25 5.43
N LEU A 140 -2.05 1.37 4.78
CA LEU A 140 -1.99 2.70 5.39
C LEU A 140 -3.40 3.19 5.71
N GLY A 141 -3.82 3.11 6.98
CA GLY A 141 -5.19 3.39 7.40
C GLY A 141 -6.18 2.36 6.86
N TYR A 142 -6.12 1.11 7.36
CA TYR A 142 -7.02 0.05 6.91
C TYR A 142 -8.47 0.35 7.33
N PRO A 143 -9.45 0.26 6.40
CA PRO A 143 -10.85 0.50 6.72
C PRO A 143 -11.53 -0.75 7.28
N PHE A 144 -11.29 -1.06 8.56
CA PHE A 144 -11.82 -2.23 9.26
C PHE A 144 -13.34 -2.31 9.22
N TYR A 145 -14.00 -1.16 9.18
CA TYR A 145 -15.45 -1.04 9.01
C TYR A 145 -15.81 0.26 8.28
N ALA A 146 -17.07 0.42 7.87
CA ALA A 146 -17.55 1.69 7.34
C ALA A 146 -17.80 2.69 8.49
N VAL A 147 -17.63 3.97 8.24
CA VAL A 147 -17.88 5.02 9.25
C VAL A 147 -19.20 4.78 9.97
N GLY A 148 -19.15 4.75 11.29
CA GLY A 148 -20.32 4.55 12.15
C GLY A 148 -20.94 3.15 12.13
N LYS A 149 -20.23 2.13 11.59
CA LYS A 149 -20.73 0.74 11.51
C LYS A 149 -19.71 -0.28 12.03
N PRO A 150 -19.21 -0.14 13.25
CA PRO A 150 -18.22 -1.07 13.80
C PRO A 150 -18.77 -2.50 13.96
N GLU A 151 -20.09 -2.66 14.03
CA GLU A 151 -20.79 -3.96 14.10
C GLU A 151 -20.75 -4.75 12.78
N LYS A 152 -20.26 -4.14 11.69
CA LYS A 152 -20.09 -4.77 10.37
C LYS A 152 -18.62 -4.71 9.94
N PRO A 153 -17.74 -5.46 10.60
CA PRO A 153 -16.32 -5.43 10.29
C PRO A 153 -16.03 -6.05 8.91
N ARG A 154 -14.90 -5.65 8.34
CA ARG A 154 -14.41 -6.12 7.03
C ARG A 154 -13.09 -6.88 7.23
N VAL A 155 -13.07 -7.81 8.16
CA VAL A 155 -11.85 -8.48 8.66
C VAL A 155 -11.83 -9.99 8.45
N GLU A 156 -12.93 -10.58 7.98
CA GLU A 156 -13.11 -12.02 7.87
C GLU A 156 -11.91 -12.72 7.19
N HIS A 157 -11.42 -12.17 6.07
CA HIS A 157 -10.27 -12.72 5.36
C HIS A 157 -8.93 -12.48 6.07
N LEU A 158 -8.87 -11.50 6.97
CA LEU A 158 -7.63 -11.17 7.69
C LEU A 158 -7.27 -12.23 8.73
N ALA A 159 -8.24 -12.96 9.27
CA ALA A 159 -8.00 -14.05 10.22
C ALA A 159 -7.18 -15.20 9.61
N GLY A 160 -7.30 -15.42 8.32
CA GLY A 160 -6.57 -16.48 7.59
C GLY A 160 -5.45 -16.00 6.69
N LEU A 161 -5.13 -14.72 6.69
CA LEU A 161 -4.09 -14.14 5.82
C LEU A 161 -2.71 -14.71 6.18
N LYS A 162 -1.96 -15.14 5.16
CA LYS A 162 -0.64 -15.76 5.31
C LYS A 162 0.50 -14.81 4.95
N THR A 163 0.24 -13.90 4.02
CA THR A 163 1.23 -12.89 3.60
C THR A 163 1.65 -12.03 4.79
N PRO A 164 2.95 -11.90 5.08
CA PRO A 164 3.43 -10.96 6.11
C PRO A 164 2.82 -9.58 5.88
N THR A 165 2.22 -9.00 6.91
CA THR A 165 1.40 -7.79 6.76
C THR A 165 1.69 -6.77 7.84
N LEU A 166 1.93 -5.53 7.41
CA LEU A 166 1.99 -4.37 8.29
C LEU A 166 0.79 -3.44 8.03
N ILE A 167 -0.01 -3.21 9.05
CA ILE A 167 -1.07 -2.20 9.05
C ILE A 167 -0.61 -1.00 9.87
N VAL A 168 -0.39 0.14 9.24
CA VAL A 168 -0.14 1.42 9.93
C VAL A 168 -1.47 2.11 10.15
N GLN A 169 -1.87 2.28 11.41
CA GLN A 169 -3.22 2.71 11.79
C GLN A 169 -3.19 3.86 12.80
N GLY A 170 -4.05 4.85 12.59
CA GLY A 170 -4.29 5.90 13.58
C GLY A 170 -5.16 5.41 14.73
N GLU A 171 -4.79 5.69 16.00
CA GLU A 171 -5.53 5.20 17.18
C GLU A 171 -7.01 5.64 17.20
N ARG A 172 -7.33 6.77 16.62
CA ARG A 172 -8.69 7.32 16.55
C ARG A 172 -9.27 7.32 15.13
N ASP A 173 -8.76 6.47 14.25
CA ASP A 173 -9.31 6.32 12.91
C ASP A 173 -10.80 5.95 12.97
N ALA A 174 -11.65 6.74 12.31
CA ALA A 174 -13.10 6.53 12.27
C ALA A 174 -13.51 5.25 11.52
N LEU A 175 -12.60 4.65 10.76
CA LEU A 175 -12.78 3.39 10.02
C LEU A 175 -12.15 2.18 10.71
N GLY A 176 -11.52 2.38 11.89
CA GLY A 176 -10.81 1.33 12.61
C GLY A 176 -10.02 1.90 13.78
N ASN A 177 -10.69 2.35 14.84
CA ASN A 177 -10.01 2.82 16.04
C ASN A 177 -9.41 1.66 16.85
N ARG A 178 -8.41 1.96 17.67
CA ARG A 178 -7.66 0.95 18.43
C ARG A 178 -8.54 0.03 19.27
N ALA A 179 -9.53 0.59 19.96
CA ALA A 179 -10.39 -0.21 20.85
C ALA A 179 -11.22 -1.26 20.07
N ALA A 180 -11.76 -0.88 18.90
CA ALA A 180 -12.51 -1.82 18.07
C ALA A 180 -11.58 -2.87 17.45
N VAL A 181 -10.44 -2.47 16.90
CA VAL A 181 -9.52 -3.39 16.20
C VAL A 181 -8.92 -4.44 17.13
N GLN A 182 -8.64 -4.09 18.39
CA GLN A 182 -8.15 -5.03 19.40
C GLN A 182 -9.12 -6.18 19.71
N SER A 183 -10.40 -6.05 19.33
CA SER A 183 -11.40 -7.11 19.51
C SER A 183 -11.50 -8.07 18.33
N TYR A 184 -10.81 -7.79 17.21
CA TYR A 184 -10.90 -8.62 16.02
C TYR A 184 -9.87 -9.75 16.05
N ASP A 185 -10.28 -10.89 15.50
CA ASP A 185 -9.38 -12.01 15.23
C ASP A 185 -8.58 -11.71 13.96
N LEU A 186 -7.31 -11.39 14.13
CA LEU A 186 -6.35 -11.11 13.05
C LEU A 186 -5.31 -12.22 13.02
N SER A 187 -4.86 -12.60 11.82
CA SER A 187 -3.78 -13.56 11.65
C SER A 187 -2.50 -13.13 12.37
N GLU A 188 -1.72 -14.07 12.86
CA GLU A 188 -0.38 -13.84 13.42
C GLU A 188 0.60 -13.23 12.41
N SER A 189 0.31 -13.33 11.11
CA SER A 189 1.09 -12.66 10.05
C SER A 189 0.88 -11.15 10.02
N ILE A 190 -0.06 -10.60 10.79
CA ILE A 190 -0.45 -9.18 10.78
C ILE A 190 0.11 -8.47 12.00
N GLU A 191 1.00 -7.52 11.74
CA GLU A 191 1.43 -6.51 12.71
C GLU A 191 0.62 -5.23 12.53
N VAL A 192 0.19 -4.61 13.64
CA VAL A 192 -0.49 -3.31 13.62
C VAL A 192 0.35 -2.27 14.34
N MET A 193 0.90 -1.32 13.58
CA MET A 193 1.58 -0.14 14.11
C MET A 193 0.56 0.95 14.41
N TRP A 194 0.44 1.32 15.68
CA TRP A 194 -0.47 2.37 16.12
C TRP A 194 0.21 3.73 16.17
N LEU A 195 -0.37 4.72 15.49
CA LEU A 195 0.09 6.10 15.57
C LEU A 195 -0.79 6.88 16.55
N ALA A 196 -0.14 7.38 17.61
CA ALA A 196 -0.78 8.04 18.75
C ALA A 196 -1.66 9.21 18.31
N ALA A 197 -2.92 9.22 18.76
CA ALA A 197 -3.92 10.24 18.41
C ALA A 197 -4.11 10.47 16.91
N GLY A 198 -3.64 9.56 16.03
CA GLY A 198 -3.76 9.64 14.58
C GLY A 198 -5.19 9.37 14.10
N ASP A 199 -5.60 10.06 13.05
CA ASP A 199 -6.86 9.79 12.33
C ASP A 199 -6.63 8.87 11.12
N HIS A 200 -7.65 8.79 10.23
CA HIS A 200 -7.59 7.97 9.02
C HIS A 200 -6.43 8.35 8.06
N ASP A 201 -6.01 9.61 8.06
CA ASP A 201 -4.86 10.09 7.29
C ASP A 201 -3.56 10.11 8.10
N LEU A 202 -3.54 9.37 9.23
CA LEU A 202 -2.42 9.29 10.17
C LEU A 202 -2.11 10.63 10.86
N LYS A 203 -3.00 11.62 10.73
CA LYS A 203 -2.81 12.96 11.26
C LYS A 203 -3.15 12.99 12.75
N PRO A 204 -2.21 13.40 13.62
CA PRO A 204 -2.46 13.48 15.05
C PRO A 204 -3.31 14.70 15.42
N LEU A 205 -3.90 14.65 16.62
CA LEU A 205 -4.49 15.83 17.24
C LEU A 205 -3.41 16.87 17.54
N LYS A 206 -3.72 18.15 17.38
CA LYS A 206 -2.79 19.25 17.70
C LYS A 206 -2.27 19.19 19.13
N ALA A 207 -3.10 18.74 20.08
CA ALA A 207 -2.76 18.63 21.49
C ALA A 207 -1.94 17.38 21.86
N SER A 208 -1.65 16.49 20.91
CA SER A 208 -0.93 15.23 21.18
C SER A 208 0.58 15.38 21.35
N GLY A 209 1.14 16.51 20.96
CA GLY A 209 2.59 16.73 20.91
C GLY A 209 3.27 16.18 19.67
N PHE A 210 2.54 15.49 18.78
CA PHE A 210 3.06 14.98 17.51
C PHE A 210 2.65 15.88 16.34
N SER A 211 3.49 15.92 15.30
CA SER A 211 3.13 16.50 14.00
C SER A 211 2.72 15.41 13.01
N HIS A 212 1.98 15.80 11.96
CA HIS A 212 1.63 14.88 10.87
C HIS A 212 2.89 14.37 10.14
N GLU A 213 3.87 15.24 9.96
CA GLU A 213 5.15 14.90 9.35
C GLU A 213 5.91 13.82 10.15
N GLN A 214 5.94 13.94 11.49
CA GLN A 214 6.53 12.92 12.35
C GLN A 214 5.83 11.56 12.21
N HIS A 215 4.50 11.54 12.09
CA HIS A 215 3.74 10.30 11.89
C HIS A 215 4.01 9.69 10.52
N LEU A 216 4.05 10.49 9.45
CA LEU A 216 4.37 9.99 8.11
C LEU A 216 5.80 9.45 8.04
N GLU A 217 6.75 10.11 8.69
CA GLU A 217 8.13 9.63 8.77
C GLU A 217 8.23 8.32 9.54
N ALA A 218 7.64 8.24 10.73
CA ALA A 218 7.62 7.02 11.52
C ALA A 218 6.97 5.85 10.76
N ALA A 219 5.88 6.11 10.03
CA ALA A 219 5.24 5.14 9.17
C ALA A 219 6.17 4.66 8.05
N ALA A 220 6.85 5.58 7.37
CA ALA A 220 7.75 5.23 6.26
C ALA A 220 8.96 4.41 6.73
N VAL A 221 9.57 4.77 7.86
CA VAL A 221 10.67 4.01 8.48
C VAL A 221 10.21 2.58 8.79
N GLN A 222 9.10 2.43 9.52
CA GLN A 222 8.58 1.11 9.91
C GLN A 222 8.21 0.25 8.70
N VAL A 223 7.57 0.84 7.68
CA VAL A 223 7.26 0.14 6.42
C VAL A 223 8.53 -0.32 5.72
N ALA A 224 9.55 0.52 5.61
CA ALA A 224 10.79 0.16 4.97
C ALA A 224 11.55 -0.95 5.73
N GLU A 225 11.55 -0.91 7.06
CA GLU A 225 12.13 -1.96 7.91
C GLU A 225 11.38 -3.29 7.75
N PHE A 226 10.06 -3.25 7.84
CA PHE A 226 9.20 -4.42 7.63
C PHE A 226 9.45 -5.07 6.28
N LEU A 227 9.46 -4.31 5.19
CA LEU A 227 9.65 -4.82 3.84
C LEU A 227 11.04 -5.45 3.60
N ARG A 228 12.05 -5.07 4.38
CA ARG A 228 13.36 -5.73 4.32
C ARG A 228 13.37 -7.10 4.99
N THR A 229 12.49 -7.31 5.96
CA THR A 229 12.43 -8.55 6.77
C THR A 229 11.46 -9.59 6.24
N CYS A 230 10.49 -9.22 5.40
CA CYS A 230 9.54 -10.15 4.76
C CYS A 230 10.19 -11.25 3.97
#